data_de53692cae02533d0b3dae0948b0a181
#
_entry.id   de53692cae02533d0b3dae0948b0a181
#
_cell.length_a   1.000
_cell.length_b   1.000
_cell.length_c   1.000
_cell.angle_alpha   90.00
_cell.angle_beta   90.00
_cell.angle_gamma   90.00
#
_symmetry.space_group_name_H-M   'P 1'
#
loop_
_entity.id
_entity.type
_entity.pdbx_description
1 polymer ?
#
loop_
_entity_poly.entity_id
_entity_poly.type
_entity_poly.pdbx_seq_one_letter_code
_entity_poly.pdbx_strand_id
1 'polypeptide(L)'
;TEEYFRELERVSREQIIWGGNYFVPMLKQAHKGWLVWDKGQRGLSMSDCELAYTSFDTPTRIFTLNRVELQIEGTIHPTQKPVKLYEWVLSLFARKGMKILDTHAGSASSLVACQRIGGLDYVGFEINTKYFEAANRRLEEEKAQIRLFDLLEEQEKATQTTLF
;
A
#
# COMPACT_ATOMS: atom_id res chain seq x y z
N THR A 1 0.79 -10.80 -18.62
CA THR A 1 1.02 -12.11 -19.26
C THR A 1 0.83 -13.21 -18.23
N GLU A 2 0.49 -14.43 -18.65
CA GLU A 2 0.40 -15.61 -17.77
C GLU A 2 1.71 -15.86 -17.03
N GLU A 3 2.84 -15.63 -17.67
CA GLU A 3 4.17 -15.76 -17.07
C GLU A 3 4.32 -14.87 -15.83
N TYR A 4 3.85 -13.62 -15.89
CA TYR A 4 3.88 -12.72 -14.75
C TYR A 4 3.12 -13.29 -13.53
N PHE A 5 1.91 -13.82 -13.75
CA PHE A 5 1.11 -14.38 -12.65
C PHE A 5 1.72 -15.65 -12.09
N ARG A 6 2.31 -16.51 -12.95
CA ARG A 6 3.05 -17.69 -12.51
C ARG A 6 4.26 -17.33 -11.65
N GLU A 7 5.03 -16.29 -12.05
CA GLU A 7 6.16 -15.82 -11.28
C GLU A 7 5.71 -15.14 -9.96
N LEU A 8 4.61 -14.39 -9.98
CA LEU A 8 4.04 -13.81 -8.77
C LEU A 8 3.70 -14.88 -7.73
N GLU A 9 3.07 -15.99 -8.17
CA GLU A 9 2.78 -17.14 -7.31
C GLU A 9 4.04 -17.87 -6.83
N ARG A 10 5.07 -17.95 -7.67
CA ARG A 10 6.32 -18.59 -7.30
C ARG A 10 7.08 -17.84 -6.20
N VAL A 11 7.05 -16.52 -6.20
CA VAL A 11 7.83 -15.67 -5.29
C VAL A 11 7.06 -15.24 -4.04
N SER A 12 5.73 -15.40 -4.01
CA SER A 12 4.90 -14.96 -2.89
C SER A 12 3.93 -16.04 -2.44
N ARG A 13 3.65 -16.09 -1.14
CA ARG A 13 2.65 -17.01 -0.56
C ARG A 13 1.24 -16.49 -0.75
N GLU A 14 1.07 -15.19 -0.54
CA GLU A 14 -0.21 -14.51 -0.64
C GLU A 14 -0.10 -13.31 -1.56
N GLN A 15 -1.17 -12.99 -2.25
CA GLN A 15 -1.21 -11.92 -3.24
C GLN A 15 -2.42 -11.00 -2.99
N ILE A 16 -2.22 -9.72 -3.23
CA ILE A 16 -3.28 -8.72 -3.34
C ILE A 16 -3.03 -7.97 -4.64
N ILE A 17 -4.00 -8.04 -5.57
CA ILE A 17 -3.82 -7.55 -6.94
C ILE A 17 -4.91 -6.53 -7.25
N TRP A 18 -4.56 -5.24 -7.21
CA TRP A 18 -5.44 -4.15 -7.62
C TRP A 18 -5.77 -4.24 -9.10
N GLY A 19 -7.03 -4.01 -9.45
CA GLY A 19 -7.53 -4.24 -10.81
C GLY A 19 -7.70 -5.72 -11.13
N GLY A 20 -7.75 -6.61 -10.13
CA GLY A 20 -7.90 -8.05 -10.31
C GLY A 20 -9.07 -8.46 -11.19
N ASN A 21 -10.12 -7.63 -11.24
CA ASN A 21 -11.27 -7.83 -12.11
C ASN A 21 -10.92 -7.82 -13.63
N TYR A 22 -9.79 -7.21 -14.01
CA TYR A 22 -9.30 -7.24 -15.40
C TYR A 22 -8.48 -8.50 -15.71
N PHE A 23 -8.09 -9.25 -14.69
CA PHE A 23 -7.18 -10.40 -14.78
C PHE A 23 -7.82 -11.72 -14.36
N VAL A 24 -9.15 -11.77 -14.20
CA VAL A 24 -9.88 -12.95 -13.72
C VAL A 24 -9.46 -14.28 -14.36
N PRO A 25 -9.22 -14.38 -15.69
CA PRO A 25 -8.77 -15.62 -16.30
C PRO A 25 -7.40 -16.13 -15.83
N MET A 26 -6.60 -15.24 -15.23
CA MET A 26 -5.23 -15.52 -14.77
C MET A 26 -5.12 -15.69 -13.25
N LEU A 27 -6.24 -15.46 -12.53
CA LEU A 27 -6.29 -15.62 -11.08
C LEU A 27 -6.67 -17.06 -10.73
N LYS A 28 -6.18 -17.53 -9.58
CA LYS A 28 -6.58 -18.84 -9.07
C LYS A 28 -8.06 -18.81 -8.69
N GLN A 29 -8.86 -19.59 -9.38
CA GLN A 29 -10.27 -19.96 -9.15
C GLN A 29 -11.20 -18.88 -8.54
N ALA A 30 -12.50 -19.08 -8.64
CA ALA A 30 -13.51 -18.26 -7.99
C ALA A 30 -13.21 -18.13 -6.48
N HIS A 31 -12.87 -16.93 -6.04
CA HIS A 31 -12.49 -16.64 -4.67
C HIS A 31 -13.46 -15.65 -4.04
N LYS A 32 -13.84 -15.90 -2.77
CA LYS A 32 -14.76 -15.03 -2.03
C LYS A 32 -14.13 -13.72 -1.56
N GLY A 33 -12.79 -13.69 -1.47
CA GLY A 33 -12.03 -12.58 -0.93
C GLY A 33 -11.75 -11.52 -1.98
N TRP A 34 -12.43 -10.38 -1.86
CA TRP A 34 -12.15 -9.17 -2.62
C TRP A 34 -11.99 -7.99 -1.69
N LEU A 35 -11.13 -7.06 -2.04
CA LEU A 35 -11.04 -5.77 -1.39
C LEU A 35 -11.62 -4.71 -2.33
N VAL A 36 -12.44 -3.86 -1.78
CA VAL A 36 -13.11 -2.79 -2.51
C VAL A 36 -12.64 -1.46 -1.94
N TRP A 37 -11.99 -0.66 -2.75
CA TRP A 37 -11.79 0.74 -2.44
C TRP A 37 -12.96 1.55 -3.02
N ASP A 38 -13.91 1.90 -2.18
CA ASP A 38 -14.99 2.85 -2.50
C ASP A 38 -14.42 4.28 -2.43
N LYS A 39 -14.44 4.98 -3.57
CA LYS A 39 -13.90 6.34 -3.71
C LYS A 39 -14.82 7.42 -3.14
N GLY A 40 -15.96 7.04 -2.54
CA GLY A 40 -16.92 7.97 -1.99
C GLY A 40 -17.54 8.93 -3.05
N GLN A 41 -17.52 8.54 -4.31
CA GLN A 41 -18.07 9.30 -5.44
C GLN A 41 -19.09 8.46 -6.20
N ARG A 42 -20.09 9.11 -6.78
CA ARG A 42 -21.15 8.46 -7.56
C ARG A 42 -21.54 9.32 -8.74
N GLY A 43 -21.97 8.65 -9.81
CA GLY A 43 -22.54 9.35 -10.98
C GLY A 43 -21.52 10.09 -11.85
N LEU A 44 -20.22 9.80 -11.69
CA LEU A 44 -19.17 10.31 -12.56
C LEU A 44 -18.89 9.32 -13.70
N SER A 45 -18.21 9.77 -14.75
CA SER A 45 -17.74 8.89 -15.83
C SER A 45 -16.63 7.93 -15.41
N MET A 46 -16.02 8.14 -14.24
CA MET A 46 -14.99 7.29 -13.66
C MET A 46 -15.62 6.27 -12.72
N SER A 47 -14.95 5.11 -12.57
CA SER A 47 -15.40 4.06 -11.66
C SER A 47 -15.56 4.57 -10.22
N ASP A 48 -16.68 4.25 -9.60
CA ASP A 48 -17.00 4.58 -8.21
C ASP A 48 -16.07 3.88 -7.21
N CYS A 49 -15.55 2.71 -7.58
CA CYS A 49 -14.65 1.92 -6.76
C CYS A 49 -13.55 1.26 -7.59
N GLU A 50 -12.55 0.74 -6.90
CA GLU A 50 -11.56 -0.19 -7.45
C GLU A 50 -11.58 -1.50 -6.67
N LEU A 51 -11.34 -2.59 -7.39
CA LEU A 51 -11.34 -3.94 -6.83
C LEU A 51 -9.91 -4.48 -6.75
N ALA A 52 -9.59 -5.12 -5.63
CA ALA A 52 -8.40 -5.94 -5.55
C ALA A 52 -8.78 -7.40 -5.26
N TYR A 53 -8.24 -8.30 -6.06
CA TYR A 53 -8.23 -9.72 -5.72
C TYR A 53 -7.34 -9.95 -4.51
N THR A 54 -7.71 -10.85 -3.63
CA THR A 54 -6.81 -11.35 -2.59
C THR A 54 -6.85 -12.86 -2.52
N SER A 55 -5.68 -13.50 -2.41
CA SER A 55 -5.56 -14.94 -2.20
C SER A 55 -5.86 -15.37 -0.76
N PHE A 56 -5.93 -14.44 0.18
CA PHE A 56 -6.27 -14.72 1.57
C PHE A 56 -7.70 -15.26 1.71
N ASP A 57 -7.89 -16.26 2.55
CA ASP A 57 -9.24 -16.78 2.89
C ASP A 57 -9.96 -15.78 3.80
N THR A 58 -10.61 -14.81 3.17
CA THR A 58 -11.30 -13.71 3.84
C THR A 58 -12.62 -13.39 3.12
N PRO A 59 -13.66 -12.91 3.81
CA PRO A 59 -14.80 -12.32 3.14
C PRO A 59 -14.40 -11.02 2.43
N THR A 60 -15.21 -10.61 1.44
CA THR A 60 -15.05 -9.31 0.78
C THR A 60 -15.10 -8.17 1.81
N ARG A 61 -14.18 -7.22 1.69
CA ARG A 61 -14.06 -6.06 2.57
C ARG A 61 -14.12 -4.77 1.76
N ILE A 62 -14.73 -3.74 2.35
CA ILE A 62 -14.85 -2.40 1.73
C ILE A 62 -14.12 -1.39 2.60
N PHE A 63 -13.39 -0.50 1.96
CA PHE A 63 -12.77 0.68 2.55
C PHE A 63 -13.22 1.91 1.77
N THR A 64 -13.90 2.84 2.44
CA THR A 64 -14.33 4.10 1.82
C THR A 64 -13.30 5.17 2.12
N LEU A 65 -12.70 5.72 1.07
CA LEU A 65 -11.75 6.81 1.16
C LEU A 65 -11.86 7.70 -0.08
N ASN A 66 -12.22 8.97 0.12
CA ASN A 66 -12.38 9.90 -0.97
C ASN A 66 -11.04 10.21 -1.64
N ARG A 67 -11.06 10.37 -2.97
CA ARG A 67 -9.89 10.75 -3.76
C ARG A 67 -9.27 12.11 -3.37
N VAL A 68 -9.98 12.95 -2.65
CA VAL A 68 -9.43 14.20 -2.10
C VAL A 68 -8.19 13.94 -1.23
N GLU A 69 -8.12 12.80 -0.56
CA GLU A 69 -6.90 12.37 0.17
C GLU A 69 -5.65 12.32 -0.72
N LEU A 70 -5.79 11.92 -1.99
CA LEU A 70 -4.67 11.95 -2.95
C LEU A 70 -4.21 13.37 -3.28
N GLN A 71 -5.11 14.34 -3.28
CA GLN A 71 -4.76 15.74 -3.51
C GLN A 71 -3.98 16.30 -2.33
N ILE A 72 -4.33 15.90 -1.12
CA ILE A 72 -3.62 16.28 0.11
C ILE A 72 -2.22 15.64 0.15
N GLU A 73 -2.10 14.36 -0.21
CA GLU A 73 -0.82 13.65 -0.27
C GLU A 73 0.11 14.15 -1.38
N GLY A 74 -0.43 14.83 -2.40
CA GLY A 74 0.26 15.11 -3.65
C GLY A 74 0.32 13.87 -4.56
N THR A 75 0.19 14.08 -5.87
CA THR A 75 0.17 13.00 -6.86
C THR A 75 1.42 13.04 -7.72
N ILE A 76 2.25 12.01 -7.64
CA ILE A 76 3.48 11.86 -8.43
C ILE A 76 3.38 10.76 -9.50
N HIS A 77 2.31 9.94 -9.45
CA HIS A 77 2.07 8.86 -10.42
C HIS A 77 0.60 8.83 -10.86
N PRO A 78 0.30 8.60 -12.17
CA PRO A 78 -1.08 8.68 -12.70
C PRO A 78 -2.08 7.74 -12.04
N THR A 79 -1.63 6.56 -11.62
CA THR A 79 -2.46 5.53 -10.96
C THR A 79 -2.20 5.43 -9.47
N GLN A 80 -1.67 6.49 -8.86
CA GLN A 80 -1.38 6.53 -7.43
C GLN A 80 -2.62 6.24 -6.59
N LYS A 81 -2.44 5.40 -5.60
CA LYS A 81 -3.42 5.12 -4.56
C LYS A 81 -3.02 5.81 -3.24
N PRO A 82 -3.98 6.18 -2.39
CA PRO A 82 -3.67 6.80 -1.09
C PRO A 82 -2.86 5.85 -0.18
N VAL A 83 -1.93 6.40 0.60
CA VAL A 83 -1.18 5.62 1.61
C VAL A 83 -2.14 4.98 2.60
N LYS A 84 -3.15 5.70 3.07
CA LYS A 84 -4.20 5.18 3.97
C LYS A 84 -4.91 3.92 3.46
N LEU A 85 -5.06 3.77 2.15
CA LEU A 85 -5.61 2.55 1.56
C LEU A 85 -4.69 1.35 1.80
N TYR A 86 -3.38 1.53 1.64
CA TYR A 86 -2.41 0.48 1.90
C TYR A 86 -2.22 0.22 3.39
N GLU A 87 -2.28 1.23 4.24
CA GLU A 87 -2.31 1.07 5.70
C GLU A 87 -3.49 0.19 6.14
N TRP A 88 -4.68 0.43 5.57
CA TRP A 88 -5.85 -0.43 5.81
C TRP A 88 -5.61 -1.86 5.34
N VAL A 89 -5.10 -2.07 4.13
CA VAL A 89 -4.79 -3.41 3.60
C VAL A 89 -3.80 -4.14 4.51
N LEU A 90 -2.72 -3.47 4.89
CA LEU A 90 -1.70 -4.05 5.76
C LEU A 90 -2.25 -4.35 7.16
N SER A 91 -3.15 -3.52 7.69
CA SER A 91 -3.80 -3.78 8.99
C SER A 91 -4.63 -5.05 9.01
N LEU A 92 -5.19 -5.46 7.86
CA LEU A 92 -5.96 -6.70 7.74
C LEU A 92 -5.06 -7.95 7.68
N PHE A 93 -3.93 -7.85 6.98
CA PHE A 93 -3.19 -9.04 6.54
C PHE A 93 -1.73 -9.09 7.01
N ALA A 94 -1.09 -7.95 7.24
CA ALA A 94 0.31 -7.92 7.61
C ALA A 94 0.53 -8.21 9.10
N ARG A 95 1.64 -8.87 9.40
CA ARG A 95 2.13 -9.12 10.75
C ARG A 95 3.61 -8.79 10.82
N LYS A 96 4.09 -8.39 11.99
CA LYS A 96 5.51 -8.10 12.23
C LYS A 96 6.41 -9.23 11.71
N GLY A 97 7.46 -8.85 10.99
CA GLY A 97 8.42 -9.78 10.38
C GLY A 97 7.99 -10.31 9.00
N MET A 98 6.82 -9.93 8.48
CA MET A 98 6.45 -10.27 7.11
C MET A 98 7.28 -9.48 6.10
N LYS A 99 7.47 -10.10 4.91
CA LYS A 99 8.12 -9.49 3.75
C LYS A 99 7.06 -9.09 2.73
N ILE A 100 7.09 -7.83 2.33
CA ILE A 100 6.17 -7.25 1.36
C ILE A 100 6.92 -6.97 0.06
N LEU A 101 6.38 -7.45 -1.05
CA LEU A 101 6.89 -7.19 -2.39
C LEU A 101 5.83 -6.40 -3.17
N ASP A 102 6.18 -5.21 -3.63
CA ASP A 102 5.38 -4.46 -4.59
C ASP A 102 6.06 -4.50 -5.97
N THR A 103 5.46 -5.21 -6.89
CA THR A 103 6.00 -5.42 -8.24
C THR A 103 5.78 -4.23 -9.17
N HIS A 104 4.97 -3.25 -8.77
CA HIS A 104 4.64 -2.04 -9.54
C HIS A 104 4.48 -0.85 -8.60
N ALA A 105 5.56 -0.48 -7.93
CA ALA A 105 5.55 0.46 -6.81
C ALA A 105 5.03 1.87 -7.17
N GLY A 106 5.19 2.30 -8.41
CA GLY A 106 4.70 3.60 -8.89
C GLY A 106 5.16 4.75 -8.01
N SER A 107 4.25 5.27 -7.18
CA SER A 107 4.51 6.34 -6.21
C SER A 107 5.05 5.85 -4.85
N ALA A 108 5.30 4.55 -4.70
CA ALA A 108 5.68 3.88 -3.46
C ALA A 108 4.68 4.02 -2.29
N SER A 109 3.40 4.28 -2.56
CA SER A 109 2.40 4.42 -1.47
C SER A 109 2.29 3.18 -0.59
N SER A 110 2.45 1.97 -1.15
CA SER A 110 2.51 0.71 -0.41
C SER A 110 3.73 0.62 0.51
N LEU A 111 4.89 1.07 0.04
CA LEU A 111 6.14 1.04 0.80
C LEU A 111 6.15 2.10 1.90
N VAL A 112 5.57 3.28 1.64
CA VAL A 112 5.34 4.31 2.66
C VAL A 112 4.43 3.78 3.77
N ALA A 113 3.35 3.07 3.42
CA ALA A 113 2.48 2.43 4.41
C ALA A 113 3.23 1.36 5.23
N CYS A 114 4.09 0.54 4.61
CA CYS A 114 4.94 -0.41 5.32
C CYS A 114 5.88 0.28 6.31
N GLN A 115 6.48 1.41 5.89
CA GLN A 115 7.37 2.20 6.74
C GLN A 115 6.63 2.77 7.97
N ARG A 116 5.41 3.29 7.79
CA ARG A 116 4.58 3.84 8.87
C ARG A 116 4.14 2.79 9.88
N ILE A 117 3.73 1.62 9.40
CA ILE A 117 3.32 0.52 10.28
C ILE A 117 4.51 -0.04 11.07
N GLY A 118 5.67 -0.08 10.44
CA GLY A 118 6.89 -0.60 11.04
C GLY A 118 6.92 -2.13 11.20
N GLY A 119 8.11 -2.67 11.43
CA GLY A 119 8.31 -4.10 11.67
C GLY A 119 8.06 -5.00 10.46
N LEU A 120 8.03 -4.44 9.25
CA LEU A 120 7.91 -5.14 7.98
C LEU A 120 9.19 -4.96 7.17
N ASP A 121 9.64 -6.03 6.51
CA ASP A 121 10.63 -5.94 5.44
C ASP A 121 9.89 -5.67 4.13
N TYR A 122 10.34 -4.73 3.32
CA TYR A 122 9.66 -4.43 2.06
C TYR A 122 10.62 -4.08 0.93
N VAL A 123 10.22 -4.42 -0.28
CA VAL A 123 10.90 -4.06 -1.52
C VAL A 123 9.86 -3.73 -2.60
N GLY A 124 10.15 -2.75 -3.42
CA GLY A 124 9.32 -2.37 -4.57
C GLY A 124 10.13 -2.26 -5.85
N PHE A 125 9.48 -2.53 -6.97
CA PHE A 125 10.04 -2.36 -8.30
C PHE A 125 9.25 -1.31 -9.07
N GLU A 126 9.97 -0.42 -9.74
CA GLU A 126 9.42 0.56 -10.67
C GLU A 126 10.34 0.64 -11.90
N ILE A 127 9.78 0.41 -13.07
CA ILE A 127 10.55 0.36 -14.33
C ILE A 127 10.85 1.76 -14.88
N ASN A 128 9.99 2.73 -14.59
CA ASN A 128 10.17 4.09 -15.06
C ASN A 128 11.10 4.87 -14.12
N THR A 129 12.27 5.22 -14.59
CA THR A 129 13.31 5.91 -13.80
C THR A 129 12.80 7.17 -13.13
N LYS A 130 11.99 7.98 -13.83
CA LYS A 130 11.42 9.21 -13.26
C LYS A 130 10.50 8.94 -12.04
N TYR A 131 9.64 7.93 -12.16
CA TYR A 131 8.78 7.54 -11.05
C TYR A 131 9.56 6.85 -9.94
N PHE A 132 10.55 6.04 -10.27
CA PHE A 132 11.46 5.43 -9.32
C PHE A 132 12.18 6.47 -8.45
N GLU A 133 12.76 7.50 -9.08
CA GLU A 133 13.44 8.58 -8.34
C GLU A 133 12.48 9.36 -7.44
N ALA A 134 11.28 9.68 -7.94
CA ALA A 134 10.26 10.37 -7.16
C ALA A 134 9.76 9.52 -5.97
N ALA A 135 9.55 8.22 -6.19
CA ALA A 135 9.16 7.25 -5.17
C ALA A 135 10.21 7.10 -4.07
N ASN A 136 11.49 7.00 -4.46
CA ASN A 136 12.60 6.92 -3.51
C ASN A 136 12.70 8.20 -2.65
N ARG A 137 12.60 9.37 -3.26
CA ARG A 137 12.62 10.64 -2.53
C ARG A 137 11.50 10.68 -1.49
N ARG A 138 10.29 10.36 -1.91
CA ARG A 138 9.12 10.30 -1.01
C ARG A 138 9.35 9.34 0.16
N LEU A 139 9.91 8.17 -0.10
CA LEU A 139 10.17 7.18 0.94
C LEU A 139 11.26 7.64 1.92
N GLU A 140 12.32 8.29 1.44
CA GLU A 140 13.37 8.84 2.31
C GLU A 140 12.87 10.03 3.15
N GLU A 141 12.02 10.89 2.59
CA GLU A 141 11.34 11.96 3.33
C GLU A 141 10.47 11.38 4.47
N GLU A 142 9.69 10.34 4.18
CA GLU A 142 8.88 9.66 5.20
C GLU A 142 9.74 9.05 6.33
N LYS A 143 10.84 8.37 5.97
CA LYS A 143 11.79 7.82 6.95
C LYS A 143 12.41 8.90 7.82
N ALA A 144 12.79 10.02 7.23
CA ALA A 144 13.37 11.14 7.97
C ALA A 144 12.35 11.75 8.94
N GLN A 145 11.10 11.89 8.52
CA GLN A 145 10.02 12.40 9.36
C GLN A 145 9.75 11.49 10.57
N ILE A 146 9.67 10.19 10.38
CA ILE A 146 9.46 9.22 11.46
C ILE A 146 10.62 9.29 12.46
N ARG A 147 11.87 9.30 12.00
CA ARG A 147 13.04 9.43 12.87
C ARG A 147 13.01 10.72 13.71
N LEU A 148 12.57 11.82 13.12
CA LEU A 148 12.45 13.08 13.85
C LEU A 148 11.42 12.98 14.98
N PHE A 149 10.26 12.36 14.72
CA PHE A 149 9.25 12.15 15.76
C PHE A 149 9.76 11.25 16.88
N ASP A 150 10.43 10.15 16.57
CA ASP A 150 11.02 9.25 17.56
C ASP A 150 12.03 9.99 18.46
N LEU A 151 12.90 10.83 17.88
CA LEU A 151 13.87 11.64 18.64
C LEU A 151 13.19 12.67 19.55
N LEU A 152 12.12 13.31 19.10
CA LEU A 152 11.36 14.27 19.90
C LEU A 152 10.67 13.58 21.09
N GLU A 153 10.06 12.42 20.86
CA GLU A 153 9.45 11.62 21.93
C GLU A 153 10.50 11.14 22.98
N GLU A 154 11.69 10.75 22.54
CA GLU A 154 12.78 10.36 23.44
C GLU A 154 13.24 11.56 24.30
N GLN A 155 13.36 12.74 23.71
CA GLN A 155 13.72 13.96 24.43
C GLN A 155 12.66 14.36 25.46
N GLU A 156 11.38 14.27 25.10
CA GLU A 156 10.29 14.57 26.04
C GLU A 156 10.29 13.60 27.24
N LYS A 157 10.45 12.30 26.98
CA LYS A 157 10.54 11.28 28.04
C LYS A 157 11.74 11.51 28.96
N ALA A 158 12.91 11.85 28.40
CA ALA A 158 14.12 12.15 29.19
C ALA A 158 13.93 13.39 30.07
N THR A 159 13.26 14.43 29.56
CA THR A 159 12.97 15.65 30.30
C THR A 159 12.01 15.40 31.46
N GLN A 160 10.97 14.61 31.25
CA GLN A 160 10.02 14.24 32.31
C GLN A 160 10.66 13.41 33.42
N THR A 161 11.59 12.50 33.06
CA THR A 161 12.29 11.67 34.06
C THR A 161 13.26 12.47 34.93
N THR A 162 13.74 13.63 34.48
CA THR A 162 14.71 14.48 35.21
C THR A 162 14.01 15.42 36.21
N LEU A 163 12.68 15.53 36.14
CA LEU A 163 11.90 16.42 37.03
C LEU A 163 11.37 15.73 38.30
N PHE A 164 11.71 14.46 38.50
CA PHE A 164 11.40 13.66 39.70
C PHE A 164 12.67 13.09 40.30
#